data_cfb04cc0e49ec4f8b2a82efcad38d87f
#
_entry.id   cfb04cc0e49ec4f8b2a82efcad38d87f
#
_cell.length_a   1.000
_cell.length_b   1.000
_cell.length_c   1.000
_cell.angle_alpha   90.00
_cell.angle_beta   90.00
_cell.angle_gamma   90.00
#
_symmetry.space_group_name_H-M   'P 1'
#
loop_
_entity.id
_entity.type
_entity.pdbx_description
1 polymer ?
#
loop_
_entity_poly.entity_id
_entity_poly.type
_entity_poly.pdbx_seq_one_letter_code
_entity_poly.pdbx_strand_id
1 'polypeptide(L)'
;MEHLFTRNPTLKGMTYKSVGEYRTQLINEAAEFNIATGYISSESLVELKRIVDIRNHEISINLFVGMNYLEGFTKLQYNTLRDLSTFFKAENAGQVLISPSALYHGKMYSFTDTEGQCLGAFVGSSNLSSFLGTSQNYIESDVVFRGAEAEIIDRNLKNVIRSLGQDFYYMEPITNFLPAEKDLLKGLDYVKKLTPEEFHNALTTINGPVVEIPLKTEKKSNLNTYFGAGKIKGRYSPRSWYEVEIIISKTLENRDLLPESGPFKVLTPEGYMFECERQGDYSKNFRSCHDLRILGKWIKGQMENDGVIQCGQLVTQETLDAFGKSKLVLKNHLKIFGI
;
A
#
# COMPACT_ATOMS: atom_id res chain seq x y z
N MET A 1 28.90 -4.17 -3.15
CA MET A 1 27.75 -3.94 -2.25
C MET A 1 27.54 -2.47 -1.96
N GLU A 2 26.30 -2.05 -1.73
CA GLU A 2 25.95 -0.67 -1.36
C GLU A 2 24.85 -0.67 -0.28
N HIS A 3 24.96 0.29 0.65
CA HIS A 3 24.00 0.47 1.73
C HIS A 3 22.90 1.43 1.29
N LEU A 4 21.65 1.05 1.52
CA LEU A 4 20.46 1.74 1.03
C LEU A 4 19.45 1.94 2.18
N PHE A 5 18.57 2.93 2.01
CA PHE A 5 17.45 3.16 2.91
C PHE A 5 16.12 3.21 2.12
N THR A 6 15.03 2.82 2.77
CA THR A 6 13.69 2.92 2.15
C THR A 6 13.24 4.37 2.01
N ARG A 7 13.66 5.25 2.92
CA ARG A 7 13.43 6.70 2.86
C ARG A 7 14.62 7.46 3.48
N ASN A 8 14.71 8.75 3.17
CA ASN A 8 15.79 9.61 3.71
C ASN A 8 15.75 9.61 5.25
N PRO A 9 16.82 9.13 5.93
CA PRO A 9 16.88 9.12 7.38
C PRO A 9 17.09 10.51 8.02
N THR A 10 17.28 11.57 7.20
CA THR A 10 17.53 12.97 7.64
C THR A 10 18.73 13.13 8.60
N LEU A 11 19.68 12.19 8.59
CA LEU A 11 20.86 12.20 9.45
C LEU A 11 21.96 13.05 8.81
N LYS A 12 22.57 13.95 9.61
CA LYS A 12 23.69 14.79 9.15
C LYS A 12 24.89 13.91 8.75
N GLY A 13 25.47 14.19 7.59
CA GLY A 13 26.70 13.53 7.10
C GLY A 13 26.48 12.16 6.48
N MET A 14 25.25 11.68 6.32
CA MET A 14 24.96 10.44 5.59
C MET A 14 24.61 10.74 4.15
N THR A 15 25.22 9.98 3.24
CA THR A 15 24.78 9.92 1.84
C THR A 15 23.58 8.97 1.76
N TYR A 16 22.43 9.50 1.34
CA TYR A 16 21.23 8.71 1.15
C TYR A 16 21.21 8.10 -0.26
N LYS A 17 21.06 6.77 -0.33
CA LYS A 17 20.72 6.04 -1.55
C LYS A 17 19.43 5.27 -1.32
N SER A 18 18.53 5.32 -2.30
CA SER A 18 17.18 4.79 -2.17
C SER A 18 17.08 3.33 -2.62
N VAL A 19 16.49 2.46 -1.78
CA VAL A 19 16.06 1.11 -2.18
C VAL A 19 15.16 1.18 -3.41
N GLY A 20 14.24 2.17 -3.45
CA GLY A 20 13.26 2.32 -4.52
C GLY A 20 13.87 2.53 -5.90
N GLU A 21 14.98 3.27 -6.02
CA GLU A 21 15.66 3.50 -7.30
C GLU A 21 16.25 2.20 -7.85
N TYR A 22 17.01 1.47 -7.03
CA TYR A 22 17.61 0.20 -7.42
C TYR A 22 16.56 -0.87 -7.72
N ARG A 23 15.56 -1.01 -6.87
CA ARG A 23 14.44 -1.93 -7.07
C ARG A 23 13.71 -1.67 -8.39
N THR A 24 13.39 -0.42 -8.70
CA THR A 24 12.67 -0.06 -9.92
C THR A 24 13.47 -0.43 -11.17
N GLN A 25 14.77 -0.18 -11.16
CA GLN A 25 15.66 -0.59 -12.24
C GLN A 25 15.63 -2.11 -12.42
N LEU A 26 15.86 -2.87 -11.34
CA LEU A 26 15.93 -4.33 -11.38
C LEU A 26 14.61 -4.99 -11.79
N ILE A 27 13.47 -4.48 -11.32
CA ILE A 27 12.14 -4.95 -11.74
C ILE A 27 11.96 -4.77 -13.26
N ASN A 28 12.48 -3.70 -13.84
CA ASN A 28 12.38 -3.46 -15.29
C ASN A 28 13.26 -4.40 -16.14
N GLU A 29 14.35 -4.89 -15.59
CA GLU A 29 15.36 -5.69 -16.31
C GLU A 29 15.19 -7.20 -16.06
N ALA A 30 14.62 -7.60 -14.92
CA ALA A 30 14.56 -9.00 -14.50
C ALA A 30 13.49 -9.81 -15.24
N ALA A 31 13.76 -11.09 -15.44
CA ALA A 31 12.79 -12.11 -15.84
C ALA A 31 12.25 -12.89 -14.62
N GLU A 32 12.99 -12.92 -13.51
CA GLU A 32 12.55 -13.56 -12.28
C GLU A 32 12.83 -12.66 -11.08
N PHE A 33 11.86 -12.58 -10.16
CA PHE A 33 11.96 -11.88 -8.89
C PHE A 33 11.67 -12.85 -7.75
N ASN A 34 12.69 -13.19 -6.97
CA ASN A 34 12.60 -14.08 -5.82
C ASN A 34 12.56 -13.29 -4.54
N ILE A 35 11.64 -13.65 -3.65
CA ILE A 35 11.31 -12.93 -2.41
C ILE A 35 11.26 -13.91 -1.26
N ALA A 36 12.06 -13.67 -0.21
CA ALA A 36 11.86 -14.28 1.09
C ALA A 36 11.68 -13.18 2.14
N THR A 37 10.50 -13.11 2.73
CA THR A 37 10.12 -12.07 3.70
C THR A 37 9.44 -12.69 4.92
N GLY A 38 9.59 -12.05 6.09
CA GLY A 38 8.88 -12.49 7.28
C GLY A 38 7.38 -12.20 7.19
N TYR A 39 7.03 -10.94 6.85
CA TYR A 39 5.66 -10.44 6.86
C TYR A 39 5.26 -9.80 5.55
N ILE A 40 3.94 -9.85 5.29
CA ILE A 40 3.28 -9.25 4.15
C ILE A 40 2.16 -8.32 4.59
N SER A 41 1.79 -7.39 3.72
CA SER A 41 0.55 -6.61 3.79
C SER A 41 -0.29 -6.86 2.54
N SER A 42 -1.59 -6.69 2.64
CA SER A 42 -2.50 -6.84 1.49
C SER A 42 -2.10 -5.90 0.34
N GLU A 43 -1.71 -4.67 0.66
CA GLU A 43 -1.25 -3.69 -0.33
C GLU A 43 0.03 -4.15 -1.06
N SER A 44 0.99 -4.75 -0.34
CA SER A 44 2.21 -5.28 -0.98
C SER A 44 1.94 -6.44 -1.93
N LEU A 45 0.95 -7.29 -1.62
CA LEU A 45 0.53 -8.38 -2.50
C LEU A 45 -0.11 -7.88 -3.80
N VAL A 46 -0.96 -6.87 -3.71
CA VAL A 46 -1.58 -6.24 -4.88
C VAL A 46 -0.53 -5.55 -5.76
N GLU A 47 0.54 -5.01 -5.13
CA GLU A 47 1.66 -4.44 -5.86
C GLU A 47 2.43 -5.48 -6.67
N LEU A 48 2.62 -6.71 -6.14
CA LEU A 48 3.24 -7.80 -6.90
C LEU A 48 2.43 -8.17 -8.14
N LYS A 49 1.09 -8.25 -8.00
CA LYS A 49 0.20 -8.48 -9.14
C LYS A 49 0.36 -7.38 -10.19
N ARG A 50 0.37 -6.11 -9.77
CA ARG A 50 0.56 -4.97 -10.68
C ARG A 50 1.92 -4.99 -11.38
N ILE A 51 2.99 -5.45 -10.71
CA ILE A 51 4.30 -5.60 -11.35
C ILE A 51 4.23 -6.57 -12.52
N VAL A 52 3.55 -7.70 -12.37
CA VAL A 52 3.34 -8.66 -13.47
C VAL A 52 2.59 -8.02 -14.63
N ASP A 53 1.48 -7.31 -14.34
CA ASP A 53 0.67 -6.63 -15.36
C ASP A 53 1.47 -5.56 -16.12
N ILE A 54 2.25 -4.71 -15.41
CA ILE A 54 3.09 -3.66 -16.02
C ILE A 54 4.19 -4.25 -16.88
N ARG A 55 4.74 -5.41 -16.50
CA ARG A 55 5.76 -6.14 -17.22
C ARG A 55 5.19 -7.04 -18.33
N ASN A 56 3.91 -6.87 -18.69
CA ASN A 56 3.21 -7.69 -19.70
C ASN A 56 3.41 -9.20 -19.51
N HIS A 57 3.43 -9.67 -18.25
CA HIS A 57 3.68 -11.06 -17.87
C HIS A 57 5.07 -11.61 -18.24
N GLU A 58 6.06 -10.72 -18.49
CA GLU A 58 7.45 -11.10 -18.79
C GLU A 58 8.32 -11.28 -17.54
N ILE A 59 7.74 -11.20 -16.34
CA ILE A 59 8.42 -11.44 -15.08
C ILE A 59 7.70 -12.53 -14.28
N SER A 60 8.46 -13.49 -13.76
CA SER A 60 7.96 -14.50 -12.82
C SER A 60 8.31 -14.10 -11.38
N ILE A 61 7.37 -14.22 -10.44
CA ILE A 61 7.56 -13.83 -9.04
C ILE A 61 7.39 -15.02 -8.11
N ASN A 62 8.45 -15.37 -7.38
CA ASN A 62 8.42 -16.38 -6.34
C ASN A 62 8.38 -15.70 -4.97
N LEU A 63 7.22 -15.71 -4.33
CA LEU A 63 7.00 -15.13 -3.00
C LEU A 63 7.03 -16.21 -1.92
N PHE A 64 7.98 -16.13 -1.01
CA PHE A 64 8.02 -16.93 0.21
C PHE A 64 7.74 -16.07 1.45
N VAL A 65 6.74 -16.48 2.24
CA VAL A 65 6.29 -15.80 3.46
C VAL A 65 6.59 -16.66 4.68
N GLY A 66 7.45 -16.16 5.56
CA GLY A 66 8.06 -16.94 6.62
C GLY A 66 7.36 -16.93 7.98
N MET A 67 6.56 -15.89 8.30
CA MET A 67 6.02 -15.70 9.66
C MET A 67 4.49 -15.83 9.71
N ASN A 68 3.80 -15.20 8.77
CA ASN A 68 2.35 -15.04 8.86
C ASN A 68 1.54 -16.34 8.98
N TYR A 69 2.03 -17.47 8.43
CA TYR A 69 1.27 -18.72 8.55
C TYR A 69 1.19 -19.23 9.98
N LEU A 70 2.29 -19.16 10.72
CA LEU A 70 2.39 -19.64 12.11
C LEU A 70 1.88 -18.60 13.12
N GLU A 71 2.06 -17.32 12.86
CA GLU A 71 1.60 -16.24 13.74
C GLU A 71 0.16 -15.78 13.44
N GLY A 72 -0.35 -16.10 12.27
CA GLY A 72 -1.70 -15.77 11.82
C GLY A 72 -1.74 -14.72 10.71
N PHE A 73 -2.86 -14.71 10.00
CA PHE A 73 -3.26 -13.70 9.01
C PHE A 73 -4.50 -12.98 9.49
N THR A 74 -4.65 -11.72 9.13
CA THR A 74 -5.99 -11.13 9.06
C THR A 74 -6.75 -11.75 7.87
N LYS A 75 -8.09 -11.71 7.92
CA LYS A 75 -8.92 -12.25 6.83
C LYS A 75 -8.58 -11.56 5.49
N LEU A 76 -8.35 -10.25 5.53
CA LEU A 76 -7.96 -9.47 4.34
C LEU A 76 -6.62 -9.93 3.76
N GLN A 77 -5.58 -10.09 4.60
CA GLN A 77 -4.28 -10.59 4.16
C GLN A 77 -4.39 -11.98 3.52
N TYR A 78 -5.12 -12.88 4.16
CA TYR A 78 -5.30 -14.23 3.66
C TYR A 78 -6.02 -14.27 2.32
N ASN A 79 -7.13 -13.55 2.18
CA ASN A 79 -7.88 -13.49 0.93
C ASN A 79 -7.03 -12.89 -0.19
N THR A 80 -6.32 -11.79 0.08
CA THR A 80 -5.44 -11.16 -0.92
C THR A 80 -4.28 -12.10 -1.32
N LEU A 81 -3.75 -12.88 -0.39
CA LEU A 81 -2.70 -13.86 -0.68
C LEU A 81 -3.24 -15.02 -1.54
N ARG A 82 -4.48 -15.49 -1.27
CA ARG A 82 -5.17 -16.49 -2.09
C ARG A 82 -5.41 -15.99 -3.51
N ASP A 83 -5.88 -14.75 -3.65
CA ASP A 83 -6.10 -14.12 -4.96
C ASP A 83 -4.79 -14.01 -5.75
N LEU A 84 -3.70 -13.58 -5.09
CA LEU A 84 -2.39 -13.50 -5.73
C LEU A 84 -1.89 -14.90 -6.16
N SER A 85 -2.03 -15.90 -5.29
CA SER A 85 -1.62 -17.27 -5.60
C SER A 85 -2.40 -17.85 -6.78
N THR A 86 -3.70 -17.59 -6.84
CA THR A 86 -4.58 -17.99 -7.96
C THR A 86 -4.17 -17.27 -9.25
N PHE A 87 -3.91 -15.97 -9.17
CA PHE A 87 -3.45 -15.17 -10.30
C PHE A 87 -2.10 -15.68 -10.83
N PHE A 88 -1.11 -15.90 -9.97
CA PHE A 88 0.20 -16.42 -10.40
C PHE A 88 0.06 -17.77 -11.11
N LYS A 89 -0.82 -18.64 -10.60
CA LYS A 89 -1.06 -19.95 -11.20
C LYS A 89 -1.75 -19.84 -12.57
N ALA A 90 -2.77 -18.98 -12.68
CA ALA A 90 -3.53 -18.79 -13.92
C ALA A 90 -2.68 -18.17 -15.04
N GLU A 91 -1.83 -17.19 -14.68
CA GLU A 91 -1.00 -16.44 -15.63
C GLU A 91 0.40 -17.07 -15.85
N ASN A 92 0.70 -18.17 -15.16
CA ASN A 92 2.06 -18.75 -15.14
C ASN A 92 3.13 -17.73 -14.75
N ALA A 93 2.79 -16.82 -13.83
CA ALA A 93 3.60 -15.66 -13.44
C ALA A 93 4.38 -15.88 -12.14
N GLY A 94 4.48 -17.11 -11.64
CA GLY A 94 5.22 -17.46 -10.43
C GLY A 94 4.44 -18.29 -9.44
N GLN A 95 4.78 -18.17 -8.15
CA GLN A 95 4.16 -18.95 -7.08
C GLN A 95 4.20 -18.23 -5.74
N VAL A 96 3.28 -18.61 -4.85
CA VAL A 96 3.27 -18.20 -3.45
C VAL A 96 3.60 -19.40 -2.59
N LEU A 97 4.64 -19.27 -1.77
CA LEU A 97 5.05 -20.28 -0.81
C LEU A 97 5.00 -19.73 0.60
N ILE A 98 4.67 -20.59 1.55
CA ILE A 98 4.67 -20.25 2.98
C ILE A 98 5.51 -21.24 3.76
N SER A 99 5.95 -20.83 4.95
CA SER A 99 6.64 -21.71 5.89
C SER A 99 5.65 -22.29 6.90
N PRO A 100 5.26 -23.57 6.80
CA PRO A 100 4.30 -24.16 7.73
C PRO A 100 4.94 -24.70 9.01
N SER A 101 6.26 -24.85 9.05
CA SER A 101 6.96 -25.55 10.14
C SER A 101 8.09 -24.76 10.79
N ALA A 102 8.50 -23.64 10.23
CA ALA A 102 9.60 -22.84 10.74
C ALA A 102 9.29 -21.34 10.69
N LEU A 103 9.63 -20.60 11.73
CA LEU A 103 9.55 -19.14 11.77
C LEU A 103 10.75 -18.56 11.02
N TYR A 104 10.52 -18.03 9.81
CA TYR A 104 11.55 -17.37 9.03
C TYR A 104 11.32 -15.85 9.03
N HIS A 105 12.22 -15.10 9.66
CA HIS A 105 12.13 -13.63 9.77
C HIS A 105 13.15 -12.90 8.90
N GLY A 106 13.86 -13.59 8.01
CA GLY A 106 14.79 -13.00 7.06
C GLY A 106 14.07 -12.14 6.01
N LYS A 107 14.80 -11.21 5.42
CA LYS A 107 14.35 -10.38 4.29
C LYS A 107 15.44 -10.43 3.23
N MET A 108 15.17 -11.18 2.19
CA MET A 108 16.07 -11.39 1.05
C MET A 108 15.26 -11.22 -0.24
N TYR A 109 15.87 -10.56 -1.20
CA TYR A 109 15.29 -10.31 -2.52
C TYR A 109 16.35 -10.53 -3.57
N SER A 110 16.03 -11.21 -4.67
CA SER A 110 16.94 -11.35 -5.81
C SER A 110 16.22 -11.20 -7.15
N PHE A 111 16.94 -10.72 -8.13
CA PHE A 111 16.46 -10.46 -9.48
C PHE A 111 17.37 -11.14 -10.47
N THR A 112 16.84 -12.03 -11.32
CA THR A 112 17.61 -12.73 -12.33
C THR A 112 17.08 -12.44 -13.73
N ASP A 113 17.94 -12.44 -14.71
CA ASP A 113 17.57 -12.26 -16.11
C ASP A 113 17.08 -13.58 -16.76
N THR A 114 16.83 -13.53 -18.07
CA THR A 114 16.39 -14.69 -18.88
C THR A 114 17.44 -15.80 -18.99
N GLU A 115 18.70 -15.49 -18.75
CA GLU A 115 19.81 -16.45 -18.77
C GLU A 115 20.06 -17.07 -17.38
N GLY A 116 19.31 -16.59 -16.36
CA GLY A 116 19.43 -17.04 -14.98
C GLY A 116 20.55 -16.34 -14.20
N GLN A 117 21.20 -15.31 -14.77
CA GLN A 117 22.22 -14.53 -14.09
C GLN A 117 21.57 -13.56 -13.08
N CYS A 118 22.13 -13.46 -11.87
CA CYS A 118 21.64 -12.56 -10.86
C CYS A 118 22.05 -11.11 -11.15
N LEU A 119 21.08 -10.27 -11.51
CA LEU A 119 21.25 -8.83 -11.77
C LEU A 119 21.55 -8.05 -10.48
N GLY A 120 21.01 -8.51 -9.35
CA GLY A 120 21.19 -7.92 -8.04
C GLY A 120 20.40 -8.63 -6.97
N ALA A 121 20.91 -8.59 -5.74
CA ALA A 121 20.25 -9.16 -4.58
C ALA A 121 20.31 -8.21 -3.40
N PHE A 122 19.30 -8.28 -2.51
CA PHE A 122 19.21 -7.46 -1.30
C PHE A 122 19.09 -8.35 -0.08
N VAL A 123 19.71 -7.88 1.01
CA VAL A 123 19.53 -8.42 2.36
C VAL A 123 19.41 -7.23 3.32
N GLY A 124 18.41 -7.24 4.19
CA GLY A 124 18.24 -6.14 5.14
C GLY A 124 17.07 -6.29 6.09
N SER A 125 16.53 -5.15 6.50
CA SER A 125 15.43 -5.08 7.45
C SER A 125 14.06 -4.94 6.79
N SER A 126 13.98 -4.57 5.50
CA SER A 126 12.74 -4.28 4.80
C SER A 126 11.88 -5.52 4.58
N ASN A 127 10.71 -5.60 5.24
CA ASN A 127 9.67 -6.51 4.82
C ASN A 127 9.10 -6.08 3.45
N LEU A 128 8.30 -6.95 2.81
CA LEU A 128 7.79 -6.74 1.45
C LEU A 128 7.15 -5.37 1.24
N SER A 129 6.34 -4.89 2.20
CA SER A 129 5.67 -3.59 2.10
C SER A 129 6.64 -2.41 2.08
N SER A 130 7.66 -2.43 2.95
CA SER A 130 8.71 -1.40 2.97
C SER A 130 9.60 -1.50 1.73
N PHE A 131 9.98 -2.72 1.31
CA PHE A 131 10.79 -2.95 0.12
C PHE A 131 10.08 -2.45 -1.15
N LEU A 132 8.80 -2.74 -1.33
CA LEU A 132 8.02 -2.26 -2.48
C LEU A 132 7.58 -0.78 -2.36
N GLY A 133 7.76 -0.15 -1.19
CA GLY A 133 7.37 1.23 -0.94
C GLY A 133 5.86 1.44 -0.76
N THR A 134 5.10 0.38 -0.49
CA THR A 134 3.68 0.43 -0.17
C THR A 134 3.44 0.89 1.27
N SER A 135 4.42 0.71 2.17
CA SER A 135 4.45 1.30 3.52
C SER A 135 5.74 2.10 3.69
N GLN A 136 5.65 3.24 4.35
CA GLN A 136 6.79 4.11 4.67
C GLN A 136 6.86 4.46 6.16
N ASN A 137 6.21 3.67 7.02
CA ASN A 137 6.14 3.94 8.45
C ASN A 137 7.50 3.83 9.15
N TYR A 138 8.41 3.02 8.56
CA TYR A 138 9.75 2.78 9.13
C TYR A 138 10.84 3.21 8.16
N ILE A 139 11.97 3.66 8.73
CA ILE A 139 13.23 3.78 8.00
C ILE A 139 13.88 2.42 8.05
N GLU A 140 13.86 1.71 6.93
CA GLU A 140 14.49 0.41 6.80
C GLU A 140 15.86 0.55 6.13
N SER A 141 16.73 -0.40 6.39
CA SER A 141 18.11 -0.43 5.97
C SER A 141 18.42 -1.74 5.27
N ASP A 142 18.81 -1.65 4.01
CA ASP A 142 19.12 -2.80 3.17
C ASP A 142 20.50 -2.64 2.52
N VAL A 143 21.10 -3.76 2.16
CA VAL A 143 22.33 -3.80 1.38
C VAL A 143 22.02 -4.45 0.04
N VAL A 144 22.39 -3.80 -1.05
CA VAL A 144 22.36 -4.38 -2.40
C VAL A 144 23.72 -4.96 -2.77
N PHE A 145 23.69 -6.18 -3.30
CA PHE A 145 24.82 -6.93 -3.80
C PHE A 145 24.74 -7.06 -5.32
N ARG A 146 25.88 -7.16 -5.99
CA ARG A 146 25.99 -7.38 -7.44
C ARG A 146 27.10 -8.39 -7.73
N GLY A 147 27.09 -8.97 -8.94
CA GLY A 147 28.09 -9.95 -9.39
C GLY A 147 28.12 -11.19 -8.52
N ALA A 148 29.30 -11.77 -8.26
CA ALA A 148 29.44 -13.04 -7.54
C ALA A 148 28.79 -13.07 -6.15
N GLU A 149 28.76 -11.95 -5.43
CA GLU A 149 28.09 -11.85 -4.13
C GLU A 149 26.56 -11.96 -4.29
N ALA A 150 25.98 -11.34 -5.30
CA ALA A 150 24.56 -11.45 -5.60
C ALA A 150 24.15 -12.88 -5.97
N GLU A 151 24.97 -13.59 -6.73
CA GLU A 151 24.79 -15.01 -7.08
C GLU A 151 24.75 -15.91 -5.84
N ILE A 152 25.59 -15.63 -4.85
CA ILE A 152 25.59 -16.37 -3.57
C ILE A 152 24.28 -16.12 -2.82
N ILE A 153 23.84 -14.86 -2.74
CA ILE A 153 22.60 -14.48 -2.06
C ILE A 153 21.39 -15.12 -2.77
N ASP A 154 21.31 -15.03 -4.10
CA ASP A 154 20.22 -15.64 -4.89
C ASP A 154 20.14 -17.15 -4.66
N ARG A 155 21.27 -17.85 -4.71
CA ARG A 155 21.32 -19.29 -4.43
C ARG A 155 20.85 -19.64 -3.03
N ASN A 156 21.27 -18.85 -2.02
CA ASN A 156 20.85 -19.05 -0.63
C ASN A 156 19.35 -18.78 -0.47
N LEU A 157 18.82 -17.73 -1.09
CA LEU A 157 17.40 -17.41 -1.11
C LEU A 157 16.59 -18.55 -1.73
N LYS A 158 16.97 -19.00 -2.92
CA LYS A 158 16.32 -20.15 -3.59
C LYS A 158 16.39 -21.45 -2.76
N ASN A 159 17.47 -21.65 -2.01
CA ASN A 159 17.58 -22.77 -1.07
C ASN A 159 16.62 -22.63 0.13
N VAL A 160 16.47 -21.43 0.70
CA VAL A 160 15.47 -21.16 1.77
C VAL A 160 14.08 -21.46 1.25
N ILE A 161 13.72 -20.93 0.09
CA ILE A 161 12.41 -21.16 -0.55
C ILE A 161 12.16 -22.67 -0.74
N ARG A 162 13.13 -23.39 -1.28
CA ARG A 162 13.00 -24.83 -1.54
C ARG A 162 12.91 -25.67 -0.28
N SER A 163 13.65 -25.29 0.77
CA SER A 163 13.76 -26.10 2.00
C SER A 163 12.60 -25.87 2.96
N LEU A 164 12.04 -24.66 3.00
CA LEU A 164 11.02 -24.26 3.98
C LEU A 164 9.65 -23.99 3.35
N GLY A 165 9.60 -23.78 2.03
CA GLY A 165 8.40 -23.38 1.34
C GLY A 165 7.47 -24.52 1.00
N GLN A 166 6.18 -24.34 1.26
CA GLN A 166 5.10 -25.17 0.76
C GLN A 166 4.18 -24.29 -0.11
N ASP A 167 3.79 -24.81 -1.29
CA ASP A 167 2.93 -24.08 -2.22
C ASP A 167 1.56 -23.80 -1.61
N PHE A 168 1.28 -22.52 -1.40
CA PHE A 168 0.07 -22.03 -0.76
C PHE A 168 -1.20 -22.34 -1.56
N TYR A 169 -1.09 -22.46 -2.88
CA TYR A 169 -2.23 -22.77 -3.75
C TYR A 169 -2.91 -24.08 -3.38
N TYR A 170 -2.13 -25.09 -2.99
CA TYR A 170 -2.61 -26.44 -2.67
C TYR A 170 -2.90 -26.66 -1.17
N MET A 171 -2.72 -25.62 -0.34
CA MET A 171 -2.95 -25.77 1.10
C MET A 171 -4.44 -25.67 1.43
N GLU A 172 -4.85 -26.43 2.45
CA GLU A 172 -6.18 -26.35 3.00
C GLU A 172 -6.51 -24.94 3.49
N PRO A 173 -7.75 -24.46 3.29
CA PRO A 173 -8.18 -23.18 3.80
C PRO A 173 -8.06 -23.07 5.32
N ILE A 174 -7.48 -21.98 5.83
CA ILE A 174 -7.51 -21.65 7.25
C ILE A 174 -8.85 -21.02 7.62
N THR A 175 -9.31 -21.24 8.84
CA THR A 175 -10.58 -20.73 9.36
C THR A 175 -10.42 -19.69 10.46
N ASN A 176 -9.25 -19.66 11.10
CA ASN A 176 -8.95 -18.74 12.19
C ASN A 176 -8.12 -17.56 11.70
N PHE A 177 -8.59 -16.36 11.97
CA PHE A 177 -7.95 -15.12 11.54
C PHE A 177 -7.66 -14.21 12.72
N LEU A 178 -6.58 -13.45 12.60
CA LEU A 178 -6.32 -12.31 13.48
C LEU A 178 -7.40 -11.24 13.29
N PRO A 179 -7.70 -10.47 14.34
CA PRO A 179 -8.60 -9.32 14.23
C PRO A 179 -8.16 -8.35 13.14
N ALA A 180 -9.13 -7.76 12.45
CA ALA A 180 -8.84 -6.66 11.52
C ALA A 180 -8.27 -5.45 12.29
N GLU A 181 -7.33 -4.72 11.65
CA GLU A 181 -6.80 -3.47 12.22
C GLU A 181 -7.91 -2.40 12.20
N LYS A 182 -8.33 -1.98 13.38
CA LYS A 182 -9.36 -0.95 13.54
C LYS A 182 -8.79 0.47 13.46
N ASP A 183 -7.57 0.63 13.90
CA ASP A 183 -6.85 1.91 13.90
C ASP A 183 -6.13 2.15 12.57
N LEU A 184 -6.89 2.28 11.49
CA LEU A 184 -6.42 2.33 10.10
C LEU A 184 -5.32 3.34 9.82
N LEU A 185 -5.29 4.45 10.57
CA LEU A 185 -4.33 5.54 10.40
C LEU A 185 -3.21 5.54 11.44
N LYS A 186 -3.19 4.55 12.33
CA LYS A 186 -2.17 4.45 13.38
C LYS A 186 -0.77 4.31 12.79
N GLY A 187 0.15 5.13 13.30
CA GLY A 187 1.57 5.09 12.91
C GLY A 187 1.88 5.64 11.52
N LEU A 188 0.90 6.19 10.80
CA LEU A 188 1.18 6.88 9.55
C LEU A 188 1.84 8.24 9.80
N ASP A 189 2.83 8.58 8.97
CA ASP A 189 3.41 9.92 8.95
C ASP A 189 2.33 10.95 8.57
N TYR A 190 2.46 12.17 9.09
CA TYR A 190 1.53 13.29 8.86
C TYR A 190 0.12 13.08 9.41
N VAL A 191 -0.06 12.07 10.26
CA VAL A 191 -1.31 11.80 10.98
C VAL A 191 -1.07 11.95 12.48
N LYS A 192 -1.87 12.79 13.13
CA LYS A 192 -1.86 12.96 14.59
C LYS A 192 -3.06 12.26 15.21
N LYS A 193 -2.85 11.34 16.14
CA LYS A 193 -3.91 10.87 17.05
C LYS A 193 -4.08 11.92 18.13
N LEU A 194 -5.27 12.48 18.25
CA LEU A 194 -5.59 13.43 19.32
C LEU A 194 -5.76 12.71 20.66
N THR A 195 -5.40 13.38 21.75
CA THR A 195 -5.78 12.94 23.08
C THR A 195 -7.29 13.05 23.26
N PRO A 196 -7.90 12.32 24.22
CA PRO A 196 -9.34 12.44 24.49
C PRO A 196 -9.79 13.88 24.75
N GLU A 197 -8.98 14.68 25.44
CA GLU A 197 -9.25 16.08 25.71
C GLU A 197 -9.17 16.95 24.45
N GLU A 198 -8.10 16.83 23.63
CA GLU A 198 -7.96 17.52 22.36
C GLU A 198 -9.12 17.19 21.41
N PHE A 199 -9.51 15.91 21.37
CA PHE A 199 -10.62 15.44 20.54
C PHE A 199 -11.95 16.01 20.97
N HIS A 200 -12.25 15.98 22.29
CA HIS A 200 -13.46 16.58 22.84
C HIS A 200 -13.52 18.09 22.52
N ASN A 201 -12.44 18.83 22.75
CA ASN A 201 -12.36 20.25 22.45
C ASN A 201 -12.54 20.54 20.95
N ALA A 202 -11.98 19.72 20.07
CA ALA A 202 -12.19 19.85 18.64
C ALA A 202 -13.66 19.62 18.24
N LEU A 203 -14.32 18.57 18.78
CA LEU A 203 -15.72 18.25 18.49
C LEU A 203 -16.68 19.34 18.95
N THR A 204 -16.44 19.97 20.11
CA THR A 204 -17.31 21.05 20.61
C THR A 204 -17.28 22.30 19.72
N THR A 205 -16.20 22.45 18.94
CA THR A 205 -16.04 23.55 18.00
C THR A 205 -16.61 23.26 16.61
N ILE A 206 -16.80 21.98 16.24
CA ILE A 206 -17.29 21.56 14.91
C ILE A 206 -18.82 21.63 14.85
N ASN A 207 -19.38 22.85 14.74
CA ASN A 207 -20.81 23.11 14.67
C ASN A 207 -21.28 23.87 13.40
N GLY A 208 -20.39 23.92 12.40
CA GLY A 208 -20.65 24.64 11.16
C GLY A 208 -21.51 23.88 10.14
N PRO A 209 -21.73 24.47 8.96
CA PRO A 209 -22.48 23.84 7.89
C PRO A 209 -21.79 22.61 7.35
N VAL A 210 -22.56 21.75 6.70
CA VAL A 210 -22.12 20.45 6.17
C VAL A 210 -21.86 20.57 4.68
N VAL A 211 -20.78 19.93 4.22
CA VAL A 211 -20.48 19.70 2.80
C VAL A 211 -20.57 18.19 2.55
N GLU A 212 -21.47 17.77 1.66
CA GLU A 212 -21.66 16.38 1.30
C GLU A 212 -21.05 16.10 -0.08
N ILE A 213 -19.91 15.43 -0.12
CA ILE A 213 -19.21 15.11 -1.37
C ILE A 213 -19.59 13.70 -1.82
N PRO A 214 -20.30 13.52 -2.95
CA PRO A 214 -20.63 12.20 -3.45
C PRO A 214 -19.36 11.40 -3.75
N LEU A 215 -19.31 10.17 -3.25
CA LEU A 215 -18.29 9.19 -3.63
C LEU A 215 -18.63 8.63 -5.01
N LYS A 216 -17.65 8.56 -5.89
CA LYS A 216 -17.82 8.15 -7.27
C LYS A 216 -16.97 6.94 -7.60
N THR A 217 -17.45 6.13 -8.54
CA THR A 217 -16.94 4.80 -8.88
C THR A 217 -16.35 4.70 -10.29
N GLU A 218 -16.01 5.83 -10.92
CA GLU A 218 -15.33 5.80 -12.22
C GLU A 218 -14.07 4.92 -12.16
N LYS A 219 -13.86 4.11 -13.20
CA LYS A 219 -12.87 3.04 -13.23
C LYS A 219 -11.40 3.46 -13.01
N LYS A 220 -11.05 4.73 -13.23
CA LYS A 220 -9.65 5.21 -13.18
C LYS A 220 -9.47 6.52 -12.41
N SER A 221 -10.48 6.91 -11.63
CA SER A 221 -10.47 8.16 -10.85
C SER A 221 -11.25 8.00 -9.54
N ASN A 222 -11.33 9.04 -8.75
CA ASN A 222 -12.01 9.06 -7.46
C ASN A 222 -11.48 7.99 -6.50
N LEU A 223 -12.29 7.03 -6.09
CA LEU A 223 -11.89 5.89 -5.27
C LEU A 223 -11.02 4.88 -6.03
N ASN A 224 -11.05 4.93 -7.36
CA ASN A 224 -10.39 3.97 -8.26
C ASN A 224 -9.12 4.53 -8.93
N THR A 225 -8.48 5.54 -8.38
CA THR A 225 -7.25 6.13 -8.93
C THR A 225 -6.13 5.12 -9.14
N TYR A 226 -6.08 4.06 -8.34
CA TYR A 226 -5.16 2.92 -8.49
C TYR A 226 -5.16 2.33 -9.91
N PHE A 227 -6.32 2.20 -10.53
CA PHE A 227 -6.47 1.66 -11.89
C PHE A 227 -6.19 2.71 -12.99
N GLY A 228 -5.94 3.95 -12.59
CA GLY A 228 -5.51 5.03 -13.48
C GLY A 228 -4.00 5.17 -13.51
N ALA A 229 -3.51 5.97 -14.47
CA ALA A 229 -2.11 6.35 -14.51
C ALA A 229 -1.93 7.78 -13.97
N GLY A 230 -1.06 7.94 -12.98
CA GLY A 230 -0.56 9.25 -12.59
C GLY A 230 0.48 9.75 -13.59
N LYS A 231 0.73 11.05 -13.63
CA LYS A 231 1.85 11.65 -14.36
C LYS A 231 2.77 12.37 -13.38
N ILE A 232 4.03 11.93 -13.31
CA ILE A 232 5.07 12.63 -12.57
C ILE A 232 6.11 13.10 -13.60
N LYS A 233 6.34 14.41 -13.70
CA LYS A 233 7.30 15.02 -14.66
C LYS A 233 7.09 14.49 -16.10
N GLY A 234 5.83 14.34 -16.52
CA GLY A 234 5.48 13.89 -17.88
C GLY A 234 5.55 12.37 -18.11
N ARG A 235 6.01 11.59 -17.15
CA ARG A 235 6.04 10.13 -17.23
C ARG A 235 4.85 9.52 -16.46
N TYR A 236 4.32 8.41 -16.96
CA TYR A 236 3.31 7.65 -16.24
C TYR A 236 3.91 7.09 -14.96
N SER A 237 3.18 7.27 -13.85
CA SER A 237 3.54 6.72 -12.55
C SER A 237 2.38 5.89 -12.03
N PRO A 238 2.63 4.65 -11.60
CA PRO A 238 1.61 3.85 -10.92
C PRO A 238 1.17 4.53 -9.63
N ARG A 239 -0.11 4.40 -9.30
CA ARG A 239 -0.71 4.93 -8.08
C ARG A 239 -0.88 3.83 -7.03
N SER A 240 -0.70 4.17 -5.75
CA SER A 240 -0.92 3.23 -4.65
C SER A 240 -2.38 2.83 -4.53
N TRP A 241 -2.64 1.64 -3.95
CA TRP A 241 -4.01 1.17 -3.71
C TRP A 241 -4.86 2.16 -2.91
N TYR A 242 -4.27 2.73 -1.85
CA TYR A 242 -4.97 3.71 -1.02
C TYR A 242 -4.94 5.15 -1.54
N GLU A 243 -4.35 5.41 -2.69
CA GLU A 243 -4.44 6.75 -3.28
C GLU A 243 -5.85 7.01 -3.80
N VAL A 244 -6.43 8.14 -3.38
CA VAL A 244 -7.74 8.61 -3.84
C VAL A 244 -7.70 10.09 -4.17
N GLU A 245 -8.48 10.50 -5.16
CA GLU A 245 -8.70 11.90 -5.53
C GLU A 245 -10.20 12.08 -5.75
N ILE A 246 -10.92 12.55 -4.73
CA ILE A 246 -12.37 12.68 -4.79
C ILE A 246 -12.72 13.96 -5.56
N ILE A 247 -13.47 13.80 -6.66
CA ILE A 247 -13.82 14.93 -7.53
C ILE A 247 -15.01 15.69 -6.97
N ILE A 248 -14.78 16.95 -6.59
CA ILE A 248 -15.77 17.91 -6.15
C ILE A 248 -16.38 18.61 -7.36
N SER A 249 -17.69 18.46 -7.56
CA SER A 249 -18.42 19.18 -8.62
C SER A 249 -18.36 20.71 -8.41
N LYS A 250 -18.38 21.47 -9.50
CA LYS A 250 -18.54 22.94 -9.43
C LYS A 250 -19.89 23.35 -8.87
N THR A 251 -20.91 22.50 -9.02
CA THR A 251 -22.28 22.71 -8.55
C THR A 251 -22.54 22.09 -7.18
N LEU A 252 -21.49 21.64 -6.47
CA LEU A 252 -21.67 21.08 -5.13
C LEU A 252 -22.15 22.16 -4.17
N GLU A 253 -23.21 21.84 -3.44
CA GLU A 253 -23.74 22.71 -2.38
C GLU A 253 -22.66 22.93 -1.29
N ASN A 254 -22.55 24.15 -0.80
CA ASN A 254 -21.56 24.56 0.21
C ASN A 254 -20.07 24.31 -0.20
N ARG A 255 -19.80 24.17 -1.50
CA ARG A 255 -18.44 23.94 -2.02
C ARG A 255 -17.44 25.02 -1.61
N ASP A 256 -17.87 26.25 -1.51
CA ASP A 256 -17.10 27.44 -1.13
C ASP A 256 -16.64 27.43 0.33
N LEU A 257 -17.25 26.60 1.19
CA LEU A 257 -16.75 26.36 2.53
C LEU A 257 -15.41 25.61 2.55
N LEU A 258 -15.14 24.81 1.53
CA LEU A 258 -13.85 24.12 1.38
C LEU A 258 -12.81 25.07 0.81
N PRO A 259 -11.64 25.26 1.46
CA PRO A 259 -10.59 26.13 0.94
C PRO A 259 -10.23 25.80 -0.50
N GLU A 260 -10.16 26.81 -1.38
CA GLU A 260 -9.81 26.62 -2.79
C GLU A 260 -8.33 26.34 -3.00
N SER A 261 -7.49 26.78 -2.07
CA SER A 261 -6.05 26.59 -2.08
C SER A 261 -5.50 26.41 -0.67
N GLY A 262 -4.38 25.71 -0.60
CA GLY A 262 -3.68 25.41 0.65
C GLY A 262 -4.32 24.29 1.47
N PRO A 263 -3.55 23.75 2.42
CA PRO A 263 -4.00 22.65 3.26
C PRO A 263 -5.03 23.11 4.32
N PHE A 264 -5.91 22.20 4.68
CA PHE A 264 -6.81 22.32 5.81
C PHE A 264 -6.88 20.98 6.57
N LYS A 265 -7.19 21.07 7.87
CA LYS A 265 -7.20 19.90 8.74
C LYS A 265 -8.51 19.13 8.61
N VAL A 266 -8.40 17.82 8.59
CA VAL A 266 -9.50 16.87 8.61
C VAL A 266 -9.39 16.02 9.87
N LEU A 267 -10.48 15.89 10.62
CA LEU A 267 -10.59 15.12 11.85
C LEU A 267 -11.56 13.96 11.64
N THR A 268 -11.10 12.73 11.83
CA THR A 268 -11.94 11.53 11.74
C THR A 268 -12.69 11.26 13.04
N PRO A 269 -13.81 10.50 13.01
CA PRO A 269 -14.55 10.11 14.22
C PRO A 269 -13.70 9.34 15.24
N GLU A 270 -12.67 8.64 14.76
CA GLU A 270 -11.73 7.91 15.62
C GLU A 270 -10.68 8.83 16.29
N GLY A 271 -10.71 10.15 16.02
CA GLY A 271 -9.80 11.14 16.59
C GLY A 271 -8.44 11.24 15.90
N TYR A 272 -8.33 10.85 14.64
CA TYR A 272 -7.14 11.09 13.83
C TYR A 272 -7.29 12.41 13.08
N MET A 273 -6.23 13.22 13.09
CA MET A 273 -6.16 14.48 12.37
C MET A 273 -5.04 14.47 11.36
N PHE A 274 -5.34 14.87 10.13
CA PHE A 274 -4.38 15.00 9.03
C PHE A 274 -4.77 16.16 8.11
N GLU A 275 -3.92 16.51 7.17
CA GLU A 275 -4.19 17.62 6.25
C GLU A 275 -4.68 17.11 4.90
N CYS A 276 -5.71 17.79 4.39
CA CYS A 276 -6.21 17.64 3.02
C CYS A 276 -6.09 18.97 2.26
N GLU A 277 -6.18 18.89 0.96
CA GLU A 277 -6.17 20.03 0.06
C GLU A 277 -7.08 19.80 -1.15
N ARG A 278 -7.37 20.89 -1.85
CA ARG A 278 -8.01 20.83 -3.17
C ARG A 278 -7.00 21.22 -4.23
N GLN A 279 -6.87 20.41 -5.27
CA GLN A 279 -5.93 20.65 -6.38
C GLN A 279 -6.55 20.39 -7.74
N GLY A 280 -5.71 20.56 -8.80
CA GLY A 280 -6.10 20.41 -10.19
C GLY A 280 -6.94 21.57 -10.71
N ASP A 281 -7.39 21.45 -11.95
CA ASP A 281 -8.19 22.48 -12.62
C ASP A 281 -9.45 22.80 -11.81
N TYR A 282 -9.65 24.08 -11.51
CA TYR A 282 -10.76 24.59 -10.70
C TYR A 282 -10.80 24.01 -9.29
N SER A 283 -9.68 23.59 -8.72
CA SER A 283 -9.60 23.00 -7.36
C SER A 283 -10.62 21.89 -7.14
N LYS A 284 -10.74 20.99 -8.12
CA LYS A 284 -11.77 19.94 -8.11
C LYS A 284 -11.36 18.65 -7.39
N ASN A 285 -10.06 18.40 -7.23
CA ASN A 285 -9.56 17.15 -6.66
C ASN A 285 -9.33 17.32 -5.15
N PHE A 286 -10.15 16.71 -4.33
CA PHE A 286 -9.99 16.64 -2.88
C PHE A 286 -9.15 15.40 -2.52
N ARG A 287 -8.06 15.60 -1.80
CA ARG A 287 -7.11 14.55 -1.42
C ARG A 287 -6.33 14.91 -0.16
N SER A 288 -5.69 13.95 0.48
CA SER A 288 -4.69 14.21 1.53
C SER A 288 -3.43 14.88 0.95
N CYS A 289 -2.73 15.71 1.75
CA CYS A 289 -1.61 16.54 1.27
C CYS A 289 -0.32 15.73 1.12
N HIS A 290 0.35 15.49 2.22
CA HIS A 290 1.74 15.01 2.26
C HIS A 290 1.90 13.55 1.80
N ASP A 291 0.91 12.72 2.09
CA ASP A 291 0.80 11.36 1.62
C ASP A 291 -0.61 11.14 1.06
N LEU A 292 -0.71 10.95 -0.24
CA LEU A 292 -1.99 10.80 -0.95
C LEU A 292 -2.77 9.54 -0.54
N ARG A 293 -2.14 8.63 0.22
CA ARG A 293 -2.75 7.39 0.70
C ARG A 293 -3.60 7.56 1.96
N ILE A 294 -3.40 8.62 2.75
CA ILE A 294 -4.03 8.76 4.08
C ILE A 294 -5.55 8.74 3.98
N LEU A 295 -6.13 9.61 3.15
CA LEU A 295 -7.59 9.68 2.99
C LEU A 295 -8.17 8.37 2.46
N GLY A 296 -7.52 7.77 1.48
CA GLY A 296 -7.97 6.50 0.91
C GLY A 296 -7.75 5.31 1.86
N LYS A 297 -6.71 5.32 2.68
CA LYS A 297 -6.51 4.32 3.74
C LYS A 297 -7.66 4.36 4.74
N TRP A 298 -8.11 5.55 5.11
CA TRP A 298 -9.26 5.72 5.99
C TRP A 298 -10.57 5.25 5.32
N ILE A 299 -10.83 5.62 4.05
CA ILE A 299 -12.08 5.25 3.35
C ILE A 299 -12.10 3.78 2.97
N LYS A 300 -11.12 3.33 2.18
CA LYS A 300 -11.07 1.95 1.68
C LYS A 300 -10.80 0.95 2.79
N GLY A 301 -9.98 1.30 3.79
CA GLY A 301 -9.73 0.45 4.94
C GLY A 301 -11.00 0.16 5.76
N GLN A 302 -11.96 1.10 5.86
CA GLN A 302 -13.27 0.82 6.43
C GLN A 302 -14.05 -0.18 5.55
N MET A 303 -14.08 0.01 4.23
CA MET A 303 -14.72 -0.92 3.31
C MET A 303 -14.12 -2.32 3.37
N GLU A 304 -12.80 -2.41 3.52
CA GLU A 304 -12.06 -3.67 3.71
C GLU A 304 -12.41 -4.34 5.04
N ASN A 305 -12.47 -3.58 6.12
CA ASN A 305 -12.86 -4.09 7.45
C ASN A 305 -14.31 -4.57 7.50
N ASP A 306 -15.21 -3.90 6.77
CA ASP A 306 -16.62 -4.30 6.62
C ASP A 306 -16.78 -5.48 5.63
N GLY A 307 -15.69 -5.87 4.95
CA GLY A 307 -15.66 -6.99 4.01
C GLY A 307 -16.40 -6.74 2.70
N VAL A 308 -16.70 -5.47 2.37
CA VAL A 308 -17.42 -5.10 1.14
C VAL A 308 -16.50 -4.91 -0.05
N ILE A 309 -15.18 -4.83 0.19
CA ILE A 309 -14.15 -4.80 -0.87
C ILE A 309 -12.92 -5.57 -0.41
N GLN A 310 -12.19 -6.12 -1.37
CA GLN A 310 -10.85 -6.65 -1.15
C GLN A 310 -9.79 -5.67 -1.68
N CYS A 311 -8.58 -5.72 -1.10
CA CYS A 311 -7.45 -4.93 -1.58
C CYS A 311 -7.19 -5.25 -3.06
N GLY A 312 -7.09 -4.22 -3.90
CA GLY A 312 -6.92 -4.37 -5.35
C GLY A 312 -8.21 -4.57 -6.15
N GLN A 313 -9.36 -4.60 -5.52
CA GLN A 313 -10.67 -4.74 -6.19
C GLN A 313 -11.26 -3.38 -6.58
N LEU A 314 -11.89 -3.31 -7.75
CA LEU A 314 -12.55 -2.08 -8.20
C LEU A 314 -13.72 -1.73 -7.27
N VAL A 315 -13.77 -0.48 -6.79
CA VAL A 315 -14.94 0.05 -6.09
C VAL A 315 -16.04 0.31 -7.12
N THR A 316 -17.16 -0.37 -6.98
CA THR A 316 -18.35 -0.22 -7.86
C THR A 316 -19.50 0.44 -7.09
N GLN A 317 -20.61 0.68 -7.76
CA GLN A 317 -21.82 1.18 -7.10
C GLN A 317 -22.35 0.16 -6.10
N GLU A 318 -22.32 -1.11 -6.43
CA GLU A 318 -22.70 -2.21 -5.53
C GLU A 318 -21.80 -2.25 -4.27
N THR A 319 -20.51 -1.92 -4.41
CA THR A 319 -19.60 -1.78 -3.27
C THR A 319 -20.05 -0.64 -2.33
N LEU A 320 -20.42 0.52 -2.88
CA LEU A 320 -20.92 1.66 -2.09
C LEU A 320 -22.27 1.37 -1.45
N ASP A 321 -23.14 0.69 -2.15
CA ASP A 321 -24.47 0.30 -1.64
C ASP A 321 -24.33 -0.70 -0.49
N ALA A 322 -23.43 -1.69 -0.60
CA ALA A 322 -23.12 -2.64 0.45
C ALA A 322 -22.42 -1.97 1.65
N PHE A 323 -21.59 -0.96 1.41
CA PHE A 323 -20.92 -0.17 2.46
C PHE A 323 -21.92 0.76 3.19
N GLY A 324 -23.05 1.09 2.56
CA GLY A 324 -24.06 1.96 3.13
C GLY A 324 -23.67 3.45 3.23
N LYS A 325 -22.56 3.84 2.63
CA LYS A 325 -22.07 5.23 2.62
C LYS A 325 -21.70 5.63 1.19
N SER A 326 -22.51 6.49 0.58
CA SER A 326 -22.29 6.99 -0.79
C SER A 326 -21.73 8.41 -0.85
N LYS A 327 -21.50 9.04 0.31
CA LYS A 327 -21.00 10.41 0.43
C LYS A 327 -19.92 10.51 1.50
N LEU A 328 -18.97 11.39 1.29
CA LEU A 328 -18.07 11.89 2.32
C LEU A 328 -18.73 13.14 2.90
N VAL A 329 -19.02 13.11 4.19
CA VAL A 329 -19.72 14.20 4.90
C VAL A 329 -18.71 14.98 5.71
N LEU A 330 -18.47 16.23 5.36
CA LEU A 330 -17.54 17.13 6.04
C LEU A 330 -18.32 18.21 6.80
N LYS A 331 -18.10 18.30 8.09
CA LYS A 331 -18.69 19.33 8.95
C LYS A 331 -17.65 20.40 9.27
N ASN A 332 -17.92 21.64 8.92
CA ASN A 332 -16.93 22.74 8.98
C ASN A 332 -16.86 23.41 10.36
N HIS A 333 -15.62 23.74 10.79
CA HIS A 333 -15.34 24.79 11.76
C HIS A 333 -13.94 25.37 11.58
N LEU A 334 -13.82 26.69 11.34
CA LEU A 334 -12.55 27.46 11.33
C LEU A 334 -11.35 26.72 10.69
N LYS A 335 -11.53 26.13 9.50
CA LYS A 335 -10.53 25.31 8.75
C LYS A 335 -10.23 23.92 9.35
N ILE A 336 -11.00 23.44 10.30
CA ILE A 336 -11.02 22.03 10.73
C ILE A 336 -12.34 21.42 10.25
N PHE A 337 -12.26 20.30 9.57
CA PHE A 337 -13.41 19.55 9.08
C PHE A 337 -13.52 18.23 9.83
N GLY A 338 -14.64 17.98 10.52
CA GLY A 338 -14.97 16.65 11.02
C GLY A 338 -15.58 15.82 9.88
N ILE A 339 -15.14 14.59 9.73
CA ILE A 339 -15.68 13.63 8.76
C ILE A 339 -16.73 12.77 9.43
#